data_e7b24abadab076bbab1bc7cf0ef200ba
#
_entry.id   e7b24abadab076bbab1bc7cf0ef200ba
#
_cell.length_a   1.000
_cell.length_b   1.000
_cell.length_c   1.000
_cell.angle_alpha   90.00
_cell.angle_beta   90.00
_cell.angle_gamma   90.00
#
_symmetry.space_group_name_H-M   'P 1'
#
loop_
_entity.id
_entity.type
_entity.pdbx_description
1 polymer ?
#
loop_
_entity_poly.entity_id
_entity_poly.type
_entity_poly.pdbx_seq_one_letter_code
_entity_poly.pdbx_strand_id
1 'polypeptide(L)'
;MSKDIILYHGSKEIVEFPEIRIQKYNKDFYFGFYCTLFPEQAIRWATRYDGIGYLNEYQYEPDSSLNVKTFSEMSEEWLDFIVACRTGKAHDYDIVEGPMADDTIFNYVQNFLDGKIGREAFWSLAKFKKPTHQISFHTAKALTTLHFLKGCEVKNEE
;
A
#
# COMPACT_ATOMS: atom_id res chain seq x y z
N MET A 1 24.44 -6.24 -12.41
CA MET A 1 24.09 -6.65 -11.04
C MET A 1 22.76 -6.04 -10.62
N SER A 2 21.84 -6.87 -10.24
CA SER A 2 20.58 -6.39 -9.71
C SER A 2 20.83 -5.80 -8.30
N LYS A 3 20.25 -4.63 -8.05
CA LYS A 3 20.24 -4.07 -6.70
C LYS A 3 19.23 -4.82 -5.86
N ASP A 4 19.60 -5.10 -4.63
CA ASP A 4 18.66 -5.68 -3.68
C ASP A 4 17.59 -4.64 -3.34
N ILE A 5 16.34 -5.00 -3.56
CA ILE A 5 15.21 -4.14 -3.22
C ILE A 5 14.62 -4.70 -1.92
N ILE A 6 14.60 -3.85 -0.89
CA ILE A 6 14.02 -4.22 0.40
C ILE A 6 12.66 -3.55 0.54
N LEU A 7 11.66 -4.35 0.81
CA LEU A 7 10.30 -3.88 1.08
C LEU A 7 9.94 -4.13 2.54
N TYR A 8 9.10 -3.27 3.09
CA TYR A 8 8.71 -3.30 4.50
C TYR A 8 7.20 -3.45 4.62
N HIS A 9 6.79 -4.26 5.58
CA HIS A 9 5.37 -4.47 5.91
C HIS A 9 5.18 -4.30 7.40
N GLY A 10 4.32 -3.36 7.80
CA GLY A 10 3.97 -3.15 9.19
C GLY A 10 2.76 -4.00 9.58
N SER A 11 2.88 -4.72 10.70
CA SER A 11 1.84 -5.64 11.15
C SER A 11 1.85 -5.76 12.66
N LYS A 12 0.82 -6.38 13.22
CA LYS A 12 0.75 -6.75 14.64
C LYS A 12 1.48 -8.06 14.94
N GLU A 13 2.02 -8.70 13.93
CA GLU A 13 2.75 -9.97 14.07
C GLU A 13 3.90 -10.03 13.08
N ILE A 14 4.81 -10.98 13.30
CA ILE A 14 5.87 -11.31 12.35
C ILE A 14 5.23 -12.13 11.24
N VAL A 15 5.40 -11.70 9.99
CA VAL A 15 4.78 -12.34 8.83
C VAL A 15 5.86 -12.96 7.95
N GLU A 16 6.27 -14.17 8.30
CA GLU A 16 7.24 -14.93 7.52
C GLU A 16 6.65 -15.41 6.20
N PHE A 17 5.35 -15.75 6.21
CA PHE A 17 4.64 -16.28 5.03
C PHE A 17 3.47 -15.36 4.69
N PRO A 18 3.71 -14.36 3.82
CA PRO A 18 2.66 -13.42 3.44
C PRO A 18 1.44 -14.10 2.81
N GLU A 19 0.25 -13.57 3.15
CA GLU A 19 -1.02 -14.06 2.62
C GLU A 19 -1.87 -12.90 2.13
N ILE A 20 -2.69 -13.18 1.12
CA ILE A 20 -3.71 -12.23 0.67
C ILE A 20 -4.97 -12.51 1.48
N ARG A 21 -5.38 -11.56 2.31
CA ARG A 21 -6.55 -11.70 3.17
C ARG A 21 -7.67 -10.80 2.72
N ILE A 22 -8.88 -11.35 2.66
CA ILE A 22 -10.09 -10.57 2.44
C ILE A 22 -10.46 -9.92 3.76
N GLN A 23 -10.54 -8.58 3.75
CA GLN A 23 -10.83 -7.79 4.94
C GLN A 23 -12.22 -7.17 4.83
N LYS A 24 -12.69 -6.62 5.95
CA LYS A 24 -14.02 -5.97 6.04
C LYS A 24 -14.13 -4.78 5.08
N TYR A 25 -13.06 -4.05 4.88
CA TYR A 25 -13.04 -2.84 4.04
C TYR A 25 -12.10 -3.00 2.87
N ASN A 26 -12.49 -2.45 1.72
CA ASN A 26 -11.65 -2.44 0.53
C ASN A 26 -10.46 -1.49 0.74
N LYS A 27 -9.29 -1.90 0.25
CA LYS A 27 -8.06 -1.11 0.29
C LYS A 27 -7.90 -0.29 -0.99
N ASP A 28 -6.91 0.63 -0.99
CA ASP A 28 -6.63 1.51 -2.14
C ASP A 28 -6.49 0.75 -3.45
N PHE A 29 -5.80 -0.39 -3.43
CA PHE A 29 -5.55 -1.22 -4.60
C PHE A 29 -6.26 -2.57 -4.51
N TYR A 30 -7.36 -2.61 -3.74
CA TYR A 30 -8.16 -3.81 -3.49
C TYR A 30 -7.48 -4.74 -2.48
N PHE A 31 -8.00 -5.93 -2.26
CA PHE A 31 -7.43 -6.90 -1.31
C PHE A 31 -6.06 -7.38 -1.77
N GLY A 32 -5.09 -7.35 -0.89
CA GLY A 32 -3.73 -7.75 -1.21
C GLY A 32 -2.83 -7.69 0.01
N PHE A 33 -1.58 -8.04 -0.19
CA PHE A 33 -0.53 -7.90 0.81
C PHE A 33 0.27 -6.62 0.50
N TYR A 34 0.28 -5.67 1.43
CA TYR A 34 0.80 -4.32 1.20
C TYR A 34 2.16 -4.11 1.84
N CYS A 35 3.10 -3.62 1.04
CA CYS A 35 4.44 -3.25 1.47
C CYS A 35 4.76 -1.83 1.05
N THR A 36 5.91 -1.30 1.51
CA THR A 36 6.42 0.00 1.12
C THR A 36 7.94 -0.01 1.08
N LEU A 37 8.52 0.90 0.30
CA LEU A 37 9.97 1.16 0.32
C LEU A 37 10.37 2.00 1.54
N PHE A 38 9.41 2.64 2.22
CA PHE A 38 9.67 3.57 3.32
C PHE A 38 9.46 2.89 4.67
N PRO A 39 10.53 2.53 5.40
CA PRO A 39 10.38 1.83 6.68
C PRO A 39 9.58 2.64 7.71
N GLU A 40 9.71 3.97 7.76
CA GLU A 40 8.94 4.82 8.67
C GLU A 40 7.43 4.70 8.44
N GLN A 41 7.02 4.55 7.19
CA GLN A 41 5.62 4.38 6.84
C GLN A 41 5.09 3.03 7.33
N ALA A 42 5.89 1.97 7.15
CA ALA A 42 5.54 0.63 7.64
C ALA A 42 5.46 0.61 9.18
N ILE A 43 6.35 1.33 9.86
CA ILE A 43 6.32 1.45 11.31
C ILE A 43 5.02 2.13 11.76
N ARG A 44 4.60 3.20 11.09
CA ARG A 44 3.31 3.84 11.40
C ARG A 44 2.14 2.88 11.22
N TRP A 45 2.15 2.04 10.19
CA TRP A 45 1.12 1.02 10.01
C TRP A 45 1.12 0.01 11.17
N ALA A 46 2.31 -0.44 11.59
CA ALA A 46 2.44 -1.44 12.65
C ALA A 46 1.97 -0.92 14.01
N THR A 47 2.17 0.38 14.27
CA THR A 47 1.97 0.97 15.60
C THR A 47 0.70 1.84 15.70
N ARG A 48 -0.16 1.84 14.67
CA ARG A 48 -1.26 2.81 14.54
C ARG A 48 -2.37 2.70 15.61
N TYR A 49 -2.54 1.53 16.23
CA TYR A 49 -3.65 1.33 17.19
C TYR A 49 -3.20 1.40 18.64
N ASP A 50 -2.17 0.66 19.01
CA ASP A 50 -1.72 0.54 20.40
C ASP A 50 -0.26 0.93 20.61
N GLY A 51 0.37 1.49 19.58
CA GLY A 51 1.74 1.97 19.65
C GLY A 51 2.81 0.88 19.57
N ILE A 52 2.43 -0.37 19.41
CA ILE A 52 3.35 -1.52 19.32
C ILE A 52 3.00 -2.37 18.10
N GLY A 53 4.02 -2.86 17.42
CA GLY A 53 3.83 -3.76 16.28
C GLY A 53 5.16 -4.33 15.80
N TYR A 54 5.16 -4.83 14.58
CA TYR A 54 6.35 -5.46 13.99
C TYR A 54 6.63 -4.88 12.63
N LEU A 55 7.91 -4.60 12.39
CA LEU A 55 8.42 -4.23 11.07
C LEU A 55 8.96 -5.50 10.42
N ASN A 56 8.33 -5.93 9.34
CA ASN A 56 8.75 -7.09 8.57
C ASN A 56 9.52 -6.63 7.35
N GLU A 57 10.64 -7.25 7.05
CA GLU A 57 11.51 -6.91 5.93
C GLU A 57 11.60 -8.07 4.95
N TYR A 58 11.47 -7.76 3.66
CA TYR A 58 11.52 -8.74 2.58
C TYR A 58 12.47 -8.26 1.49
N GLN A 59 13.23 -9.20 0.94
CA GLN A 59 13.93 -8.94 -0.31
C GLN A 59 12.93 -9.18 -1.44
N TYR A 60 12.75 -8.17 -2.29
CA TYR A 60 11.84 -8.24 -3.41
C TYR A 60 12.63 -8.56 -4.68
N GLU A 61 12.22 -9.61 -5.38
CA GLU A 61 12.86 -10.08 -6.59
C GLU A 61 11.86 -9.96 -7.75
N PRO A 62 11.90 -8.82 -8.50
CA PRO A 62 10.91 -8.62 -9.58
C PRO A 62 10.90 -9.74 -10.60
N ASP A 63 9.72 -10.12 -11.05
CA ASP A 63 9.50 -11.17 -12.05
C ASP A 63 8.79 -10.54 -13.24
N SER A 64 9.47 -10.48 -14.38
CA SER A 64 8.94 -9.84 -15.59
C SER A 64 7.73 -10.56 -16.19
N SER A 65 7.42 -11.77 -15.76
CA SER A 65 6.24 -12.51 -16.22
C SER A 65 4.96 -12.04 -15.53
N LEU A 66 5.08 -11.26 -14.45
CA LEU A 66 3.93 -10.78 -13.68
C LEU A 66 3.33 -9.54 -14.33
N ASN A 67 2.02 -9.38 -14.15
CA ASN A 67 1.29 -8.21 -14.61
C ASN A 67 1.36 -7.11 -13.54
N VAL A 68 2.21 -6.11 -13.76
CA VAL A 68 2.49 -5.04 -12.79
C VAL A 68 1.93 -3.71 -13.30
N LYS A 69 1.16 -3.02 -12.47
CA LYS A 69 0.71 -1.66 -12.74
C LYS A 69 1.45 -0.70 -11.81
N THR A 70 2.11 0.29 -12.39
CA THR A 70 2.84 1.30 -11.62
C THR A 70 2.27 2.70 -11.88
N PHE A 71 2.00 3.43 -10.80
CA PHE A 71 1.63 4.84 -10.84
C PHE A 71 2.82 5.63 -10.31
N SER A 72 3.43 6.47 -11.13
CA SER A 72 4.58 7.27 -10.72
C SER A 72 4.21 8.46 -9.83
N GLU A 73 2.92 8.87 -9.86
CA GLU A 73 2.43 10.01 -9.11
C GLU A 73 0.93 9.88 -8.90
N MET A 74 0.38 10.75 -8.03
CA MET A 74 -1.07 10.89 -7.88
C MET A 74 -1.60 11.60 -9.13
N SER A 75 -2.22 10.82 -10.01
CA SER A 75 -2.77 11.29 -11.29
C SER A 75 -4.27 11.02 -11.35
N GLU A 76 -4.92 11.50 -12.40
CA GLU A 76 -6.33 11.17 -12.62
C GLU A 76 -6.53 9.67 -12.75
N GLU A 77 -5.62 8.98 -13.44
CA GLU A 77 -5.65 7.52 -13.57
C GLU A 77 -5.54 6.84 -12.20
N TRP A 78 -4.62 7.32 -11.35
CA TRP A 78 -4.45 6.82 -9.98
C TRP A 78 -5.74 7.00 -9.17
N LEU A 79 -6.32 8.20 -9.21
CA LEU A 79 -7.55 8.48 -8.47
C LEU A 79 -8.70 7.59 -8.94
N ASP A 80 -8.89 7.45 -10.24
CA ASP A 80 -9.95 6.61 -10.79
C ASP A 80 -9.76 5.15 -10.39
N PHE A 81 -8.51 4.68 -10.35
CA PHE A 81 -8.19 3.32 -9.94
C PHE A 81 -8.51 3.10 -8.45
N ILE A 82 -8.10 4.04 -7.58
CA ILE A 82 -8.39 3.94 -6.15
C ILE A 82 -9.90 3.95 -5.89
N VAL A 83 -10.62 4.84 -6.56
CA VAL A 83 -12.09 4.92 -6.44
C VAL A 83 -12.72 3.58 -6.82
N ALA A 84 -12.31 2.99 -7.93
CA ALA A 84 -12.84 1.71 -8.38
C ALA A 84 -12.55 0.60 -7.36
N CYS A 85 -11.31 0.52 -6.86
CA CYS A 85 -10.93 -0.51 -5.89
C CYS A 85 -11.67 -0.36 -4.56
N ARG A 86 -11.80 0.87 -4.06
CA ARG A 86 -12.52 1.13 -2.80
C ARG A 86 -14.01 0.86 -2.89
N THR A 87 -14.57 0.95 -4.10
CA THR A 87 -15.99 0.61 -4.31
C THR A 87 -16.20 -0.88 -4.61
N GLY A 88 -15.13 -1.69 -4.50
CA GLY A 88 -15.23 -3.15 -4.58
C GLY A 88 -14.91 -3.74 -5.94
N LYS A 89 -14.40 -2.94 -6.87
CA LYS A 89 -14.06 -3.44 -8.20
C LYS A 89 -12.68 -4.10 -8.18
N ALA A 90 -12.63 -5.38 -8.49
CA ALA A 90 -11.38 -6.12 -8.60
C ALA A 90 -10.65 -5.77 -9.89
N HIS A 91 -9.34 -6.03 -9.92
CA HIS A 91 -8.49 -5.85 -11.08
C HIS A 91 -7.69 -7.12 -11.37
N ASP A 92 -7.04 -7.15 -12.54
CA ASP A 92 -6.29 -8.34 -12.99
C ASP A 92 -4.78 -8.21 -12.80
N TYR A 93 -4.31 -7.21 -12.06
CA TYR A 93 -2.87 -7.05 -11.81
C TYR A 93 -2.39 -7.98 -10.72
N ASP A 94 -1.19 -8.56 -10.90
CA ASP A 94 -0.50 -9.31 -9.87
C ASP A 94 0.04 -8.37 -8.80
N ILE A 95 0.60 -7.23 -9.22
CA ILE A 95 1.23 -6.23 -8.36
C ILE A 95 0.77 -4.85 -8.80
N VAL A 96 0.47 -3.98 -7.82
CA VAL A 96 0.18 -2.56 -8.08
C VAL A 96 1.10 -1.74 -7.19
N GLU A 97 1.79 -0.77 -7.78
CA GLU A 97 2.70 0.13 -7.07
C GLU A 97 2.33 1.58 -7.33
N GLY A 98 2.37 2.40 -6.29
CA GLY A 98 2.09 3.83 -6.46
C GLY A 98 1.95 4.58 -5.15
N PRO A 99 1.54 5.85 -5.23
CA PRO A 99 1.27 6.64 -4.04
C PRO A 99 0.16 6.03 -3.19
N MET A 100 0.27 6.22 -1.87
CA MET A 100 -0.71 5.75 -0.93
C MET A 100 -1.69 6.88 -0.60
N ALA A 101 -2.97 6.54 -0.45
CA ALA A 101 -3.92 7.45 0.17
C ALA A 101 -3.77 7.30 1.69
N ASP A 102 -2.90 8.13 2.31
CA ASP A 102 -2.74 8.15 3.75
C ASP A 102 -4.01 8.66 4.43
N ASP A 103 -4.03 8.76 5.75
CA ASP A 103 -5.24 9.13 6.49
C ASP A 103 -5.86 10.43 6.00
N THR A 104 -5.04 11.43 5.65
CA THR A 104 -5.54 12.72 5.15
C THR A 104 -6.08 12.58 3.72
N ILE A 105 -5.30 11.95 2.84
CA ILE A 105 -5.73 11.72 1.45
C ILE A 105 -6.94 10.78 1.43
N PHE A 106 -6.97 9.80 2.33
CA PHE A 106 -8.13 8.91 2.48
C PHE A 106 -9.41 9.72 2.71
N ASN A 107 -9.37 10.70 3.62
CA ASN A 107 -10.54 11.54 3.90
C ASN A 107 -10.97 12.35 2.68
N TYR A 108 -10.02 12.85 1.89
CA TYR A 108 -10.33 13.57 0.66
C TYR A 108 -10.95 12.64 -0.38
N VAL A 109 -10.41 11.43 -0.54
CA VAL A 109 -10.99 10.43 -1.44
C VAL A 109 -12.41 10.08 -1.00
N GLN A 110 -12.63 9.88 0.30
CA GLN A 110 -13.94 9.54 0.82
C GLN A 110 -14.95 10.68 0.58
N ASN A 111 -14.53 11.93 0.82
CA ASN A 111 -15.38 13.10 0.56
C ASN A 111 -15.71 13.23 -0.93
N PHE A 112 -14.76 12.90 -1.80
CA PHE A 112 -14.99 12.86 -3.24
C PHE A 112 -16.00 11.76 -3.61
N LEU A 113 -15.85 10.56 -3.07
CA LEU A 113 -16.78 9.44 -3.30
C LEU A 113 -18.20 9.78 -2.82
N ASP A 114 -18.30 10.47 -1.68
CA ASP A 114 -19.59 10.84 -1.09
C ASP A 114 -20.24 12.06 -1.78
N GLY A 115 -19.56 12.64 -2.76
CA GLY A 115 -20.06 13.82 -3.47
C GLY A 115 -19.97 15.11 -2.68
N LYS A 116 -19.25 15.14 -1.56
CA LYS A 116 -19.09 16.34 -0.74
C LYS A 116 -18.14 17.35 -1.35
N ILE A 117 -17.16 16.88 -2.14
CA ILE A 117 -16.25 17.75 -2.89
C ILE A 117 -16.15 17.22 -4.32
N GLY A 118 -15.86 18.14 -5.25
CA GLY A 118 -15.62 17.76 -6.65
C GLY A 118 -14.16 17.39 -6.88
N ARG A 119 -13.87 16.93 -8.10
CA ARG A 119 -12.52 16.51 -8.50
C ARG A 119 -11.50 17.64 -8.38
N GLU A 120 -11.88 18.85 -8.77
CA GLU A 120 -11.00 20.01 -8.69
C GLU A 120 -10.62 20.34 -7.25
N ALA A 121 -11.60 20.31 -6.33
CA ALA A 121 -11.34 20.53 -4.91
C ALA A 121 -10.44 19.45 -4.33
N PHE A 122 -10.65 18.20 -4.72
CA PHE A 122 -9.79 17.08 -4.29
C PHE A 122 -8.33 17.37 -4.66
N TRP A 123 -8.05 17.73 -5.91
CA TRP A 123 -6.68 17.98 -6.37
C TRP A 123 -6.07 19.20 -5.70
N SER A 124 -6.85 20.25 -5.43
CA SER A 124 -6.35 21.42 -4.70
C SER A 124 -5.86 21.05 -3.29
N LEU A 125 -6.55 20.12 -2.64
CA LEU A 125 -6.18 19.65 -1.30
C LEU A 125 -5.01 18.68 -1.35
N ALA A 126 -4.99 17.78 -2.32
CA ALA A 126 -4.00 16.70 -2.39
C ALA A 126 -2.61 17.17 -2.80
N LYS A 127 -2.49 18.23 -3.59
CA LYS A 127 -1.21 18.67 -4.17
C LYS A 127 -0.15 19.09 -3.14
N PHE A 128 -0.54 19.37 -1.92
CA PHE A 128 0.38 19.81 -0.86
C PHE A 128 0.88 18.65 0.01
N LYS A 129 0.54 17.42 -0.33
CA LYS A 129 0.90 16.26 0.48
C LYS A 129 2.28 15.73 0.12
N LYS A 130 2.97 15.19 1.14
CA LYS A 130 4.28 14.55 0.95
C LYS A 130 4.13 13.27 0.14
N PRO A 131 5.12 12.91 -0.67
CA PRO A 131 5.11 11.64 -1.36
C PRO A 131 5.00 10.47 -0.38
N THR A 132 4.17 9.50 -0.73
CA THR A 132 4.03 8.24 -0.03
C THR A 132 4.25 7.11 -1.03
N HIS A 133 4.38 5.90 -0.54
CA HIS A 133 4.61 4.75 -1.41
C HIS A 133 3.95 3.51 -0.86
N GLN A 134 3.32 2.73 -1.75
CA GLN A 134 2.89 1.38 -1.43
C GLN A 134 3.05 0.50 -2.66
N ILE A 135 3.30 -0.77 -2.42
CA ILE A 135 3.29 -1.81 -3.44
C ILE A 135 2.50 -2.97 -2.89
N SER A 136 1.51 -3.42 -3.63
CA SER A 136 0.58 -4.45 -3.18
C SER A 136 0.63 -5.66 -4.06
N PHE A 137 0.55 -6.83 -3.44
CA PHE A 137 0.66 -8.14 -4.06
C PHE A 137 -0.71 -8.80 -4.00
N HIS A 138 -1.26 -9.18 -5.15
CA HIS A 138 -2.68 -9.59 -5.27
C HIS A 138 -2.87 -11.05 -5.66
N THR A 139 -1.78 -11.78 -5.95
CA THR A 139 -1.85 -13.18 -6.34
C THR A 139 -0.81 -14.00 -5.59
N ALA A 140 -1.04 -15.29 -5.47
CA ALA A 140 -0.07 -16.20 -4.86
C ALA A 140 1.27 -16.15 -5.61
N LYS A 141 1.22 -16.05 -6.93
CA LYS A 141 2.42 -15.95 -7.77
C LYS A 141 3.20 -14.68 -7.43
N ALA A 142 2.50 -13.55 -7.23
CA ALA A 142 3.15 -12.28 -6.84
C ALA A 142 3.87 -12.42 -5.49
N LEU A 143 3.27 -13.11 -4.53
CA LEU A 143 3.86 -13.30 -3.21
C LEU A 143 5.18 -14.08 -3.26
N THR A 144 5.40 -14.91 -4.26
CA THR A 144 6.66 -15.66 -4.40
C THR A 144 7.86 -14.76 -4.67
N THR A 145 7.64 -13.50 -5.06
CA THR A 145 8.71 -12.54 -5.29
C THR A 145 9.26 -11.94 -3.99
N LEU A 146 8.59 -12.18 -2.88
CA LEU A 146 8.99 -11.69 -1.56
C LEU A 146 9.72 -12.78 -0.79
N HIS A 147 10.97 -12.49 -0.35
CA HIS A 147 11.77 -13.40 0.43
C HIS A 147 11.96 -12.81 1.81
N PHE A 148 11.40 -13.45 2.83
CA PHE A 148 11.42 -12.94 4.21
C PHE A 148 12.85 -12.87 4.73
N LEU A 149 13.21 -11.71 5.31
CA LEU A 149 14.51 -11.49 5.92
C LEU A 149 14.43 -11.51 7.44
N LYS A 150 13.57 -10.67 8.02
CA LYS A 150 13.41 -10.59 9.48
C LYS A 150 12.17 -9.81 9.86
N GLY A 151 11.72 -10.00 11.11
CA GLY A 151 10.70 -9.19 11.74
C GLY A 151 11.24 -8.63 13.04
N CYS A 152 11.00 -7.34 13.30
CA CYS A 152 11.46 -6.65 14.50
C CYS A 152 10.30 -5.95 15.19
N GLU A 153 10.24 -6.04 16.52
CA GLU A 153 9.27 -5.26 17.28
C GLU A 153 9.58 -3.78 17.16
N VAL A 154 8.57 -2.98 16.93
CA VAL A 154 8.70 -1.51 16.85
C VAL A 154 7.65 -0.86 17.74
N LYS A 155 7.98 0.32 18.23
CA LYS A 155 7.11 1.11 19.09
C LYS A 155 6.97 2.51 18.53
N ASN A 156 5.80 3.09 18.74
CA ASN A 156 5.58 4.49 18.41
C ASN A 156 6.26 5.35 19.48
N GLU A 157 7.32 6.05 19.09
CA GLU A 157 8.04 6.98 19.98
C GLU A 157 7.44 8.37 19.83
N GLU A 158 6.63 8.76 20.80
CA GLU A 158 6.16 10.13 20.92
C GLU A 158 7.02 10.91 21.89
#